data_0db63003ab5ab0f50ddd383b5c28a277
#
_entry.id   0db63003ab5ab0f50ddd383b5c28a277
#
_cell.length_a   1.000
_cell.length_b   1.000
_cell.length_c   1.000
_cell.angle_alpha   90.00
_cell.angle_beta   90.00
_cell.angle_gamma   90.00
#
_symmetry.space_group_name_H-M   'P 1'
#
loop_
_entity.id
_entity.type
_entity.pdbx_description
1 polymer ?
#
loop_
_entity_poly.entity_id
_entity_poly.type
_entity_poly.pdbx_seq_one_letter_code
_entity_poly.pdbx_strand_id
1 'polypeptide(L)'
;MNEESRQEPPAKEYAAVRKAALELLCEAESGGRFVDELLSERIGGFERRDRHLLQEISYGALRHQNTLDRLLKLYVKLPMDRQTAAVRWALRLGSYQLVYLNRVPAHAQLMTALLNRIPAQCERRRYRERCR
;
A
#
# COMPACT_ATOMS: atom_id res chain seq x y z
N MET A 1 34.51 13.79 -8.70
CA MET A 1 33.05 13.92 -8.90
C MET A 1 32.49 12.52 -8.97
N ASN A 2 32.02 12.02 -7.85
CA ASN A 2 31.47 10.68 -7.79
C ASN A 2 29.99 10.76 -8.10
N GLU A 3 29.63 10.45 -9.32
CA GLU A 3 28.31 9.95 -9.63
C GLU A 3 28.19 8.57 -8.98
N GLU A 4 27.86 8.57 -7.70
CA GLU A 4 27.36 7.37 -7.07
C GLU A 4 26.09 6.99 -7.80
N SER A 5 26.26 5.99 -8.64
CA SER A 5 25.20 5.26 -9.29
C SER A 5 24.12 4.96 -8.24
N ARG A 6 23.05 5.76 -8.26
CA ARG A 6 21.81 5.42 -7.58
C ARG A 6 21.26 4.18 -8.26
N GLN A 7 21.75 3.04 -7.83
CA GLN A 7 21.12 1.77 -8.20
C GLN A 7 19.72 1.80 -7.65
N GLU A 8 18.75 1.97 -8.55
CA GLU A 8 17.37 1.68 -8.21
C GLU A 8 17.32 0.23 -7.74
N PRO A 9 16.75 -0.02 -6.55
CA PRO A 9 16.61 -1.39 -6.08
C PRO A 9 15.79 -2.20 -7.08
N PRO A 10 16.10 -3.47 -7.24
CA PRO A 10 15.41 -4.32 -8.19
C PRO A 10 13.91 -4.32 -7.92
N ALA A 11 13.12 -4.32 -8.97
CA ALA A 11 11.66 -4.25 -8.93
C ALA A 11 11.00 -5.25 -7.97
N LYS A 12 11.67 -6.35 -7.67
CA LYS A 12 11.22 -7.37 -6.71
C LYS A 12 11.21 -6.87 -5.25
N GLU A 13 12.17 -6.04 -4.85
CA GLU A 13 12.25 -5.51 -3.49
C GLU A 13 11.16 -4.47 -3.24
N TYR A 14 10.90 -3.61 -4.19
CA TYR A 14 9.78 -2.67 -4.11
C TYR A 14 8.43 -3.38 -4.00
N ALA A 15 8.26 -4.49 -4.72
CA ALA A 15 7.04 -5.28 -4.64
C ALA A 15 6.82 -5.88 -3.25
N ALA A 16 7.89 -6.33 -2.57
CA ALA A 16 7.82 -6.87 -1.22
C ALA A 16 7.39 -5.82 -0.19
N VAL A 17 7.94 -4.61 -0.26
CA VAL A 17 7.58 -3.49 0.63
C VAL A 17 6.13 -3.08 0.45
N ARG A 18 5.66 -2.95 -0.78
CA ARG A 18 4.27 -2.60 -1.07
C ARG A 18 3.29 -3.67 -0.63
N LYS A 19 3.65 -4.93 -0.84
CA LYS A 19 2.86 -6.06 -0.37
C LYS A 19 2.74 -6.04 1.15
N ALA A 20 3.84 -5.85 1.86
CA ALA A 20 3.85 -5.74 3.31
C ALA A 20 2.97 -4.58 3.82
N ALA A 21 3.06 -3.42 3.19
CA ALA A 21 2.22 -2.27 3.52
C ALA A 21 0.73 -2.55 3.29
N LEU A 22 0.38 -3.18 2.17
CA LEU A 22 -0.99 -3.55 1.85
C LEU A 22 -1.58 -4.53 2.88
N GLU A 23 -0.85 -5.58 3.18
CA GLU A 23 -1.28 -6.59 4.17
C GLU A 23 -1.43 -5.97 5.56
N LEU A 24 -0.51 -5.12 5.96
CA LEU A 24 -0.52 -4.41 7.23
C LEU A 24 -1.74 -3.51 7.38
N LEU A 25 -2.04 -2.70 6.37
CA LEU A 25 -3.18 -1.78 6.39
C LEU A 25 -4.52 -2.52 6.33
N CYS A 26 -4.61 -3.60 5.56
CA CYS A 26 -5.79 -4.46 5.56
C CYS A 26 -6.01 -5.13 6.93
N GLU A 27 -4.96 -5.60 7.56
CA GLU A 27 -5.03 -6.22 8.88
C GLU A 27 -5.41 -5.22 9.97
N ALA A 28 -4.86 -4.01 9.93
CA ALA A 28 -5.22 -2.93 10.84
C ALA A 28 -6.72 -2.56 10.74
N GLU A 29 -7.24 -2.47 9.52
CA GLU A 29 -8.66 -2.16 9.29
C GLU A 29 -9.59 -3.29 9.76
N SER A 30 -9.23 -4.53 9.51
CA SER A 30 -10.10 -5.70 9.81
C SER A 30 -9.93 -6.24 11.22
N GLY A 31 -8.75 -6.16 11.78
CA GLY A 31 -8.37 -6.82 13.04
C GLY A 31 -8.40 -5.95 14.28
N GLY A 32 -8.61 -4.64 14.14
CA GLY A 32 -8.58 -3.69 15.27
C GLY A 32 -7.20 -3.51 15.91
N ARG A 33 -6.14 -3.96 15.25
CA ARG A 33 -4.75 -3.75 15.68
C ARG A 33 -4.22 -2.42 15.17
N PHE A 34 -3.36 -1.81 15.95
CA PHE A 34 -2.73 -0.55 15.56
C PHE A 34 -1.65 -0.75 14.49
N VAL A 35 -1.54 0.21 13.58
CA VAL A 35 -0.53 0.21 12.51
C VAL A 35 0.88 0.16 13.09
N ASP A 36 1.14 0.88 14.18
CA ASP A 36 2.44 0.89 14.86
C ASP A 36 2.88 -0.50 15.33
N GLU A 37 1.97 -1.25 15.90
CA GLU A 37 2.20 -2.61 16.38
C GLU A 37 2.53 -3.56 15.22
N LEU A 38 1.69 -3.55 14.19
CA LEU A 38 1.89 -4.36 12.98
C LEU A 38 3.17 -4.01 12.24
N LEU A 39 3.49 -2.73 12.18
CA LEU A 39 4.72 -2.23 11.56
C LEU A 39 5.96 -2.72 12.31
N SER A 40 5.94 -2.65 13.63
CA SER A 40 7.04 -3.11 14.49
C SER A 40 7.35 -4.60 14.29
N GLU A 41 6.32 -5.42 14.10
CA GLU A 41 6.47 -6.85 13.84
C GLU A 41 7.10 -7.14 12.47
N ARG A 42 6.80 -6.33 11.47
CA ARG A 42 7.19 -6.59 10.07
C ARG A 42 8.50 -5.92 9.66
N ILE A 43 8.86 -4.85 10.31
CA ILE A 43 10.00 -4.01 9.94
C ILE A 43 11.33 -4.74 10.02
N GLY A 44 11.45 -5.71 10.92
CA GLY A 44 12.68 -6.49 11.12
C GLY A 44 13.09 -7.36 9.93
N GLY A 45 12.16 -7.69 9.05
CA GLY A 45 12.42 -8.49 7.85
C GLY A 45 12.98 -7.70 6.66
N PHE A 46 13.16 -6.39 6.79
CA PHE A 46 13.59 -5.51 5.71
C PHE A 46 14.92 -4.83 6.03
N GLU A 47 15.66 -4.49 4.98
CA GLU A 47 16.83 -3.63 5.09
C GLU A 47 16.45 -2.20 5.47
N ARG A 48 17.42 -1.42 5.96
CA ARG A 48 17.17 -0.06 6.46
C ARG A 48 16.40 0.83 5.49
N ARG A 49 16.76 0.80 4.22
CA ARG A 49 16.10 1.58 3.16
C ARG A 49 14.64 1.19 3.00
N ASP A 50 14.38 -0.10 2.96
CA ASP A 50 13.04 -0.66 2.79
C ASP A 50 12.17 -0.44 4.02
N ARG A 51 12.77 -0.44 5.22
CA ARG A 51 12.08 -0.08 6.46
C ARG A 51 11.54 1.34 6.40
N HIS A 52 12.36 2.29 5.96
CA HIS A 52 11.92 3.68 5.80
C HIS A 52 10.80 3.82 4.78
N LEU A 53 10.92 3.14 3.65
CA LEU A 53 9.87 3.14 2.63
C LEU A 53 8.58 2.52 3.15
N LEU A 54 8.64 1.39 3.84
CA LEU A 54 7.47 0.74 4.43
C LEU A 54 6.76 1.65 5.42
N GLN A 55 7.50 2.31 6.30
CA GLN A 55 6.96 3.28 7.25
C GLN A 55 6.31 4.46 6.52
N GLU A 56 7.01 5.05 5.56
CA GLU A 56 6.56 6.22 4.84
C GLU A 56 5.26 5.96 4.07
N ILE A 57 5.18 4.89 3.29
CA ILE A 57 3.98 4.59 2.51
C ILE A 57 2.80 4.15 3.37
N SER A 58 3.06 3.42 4.45
CA SER A 58 2.00 2.98 5.36
C SER A 58 1.39 4.15 6.13
N TYR A 59 2.20 4.97 6.77
CA TYR A 59 1.72 6.15 7.48
C TYR A 59 1.19 7.23 6.55
N GLY A 60 1.83 7.41 5.41
CA GLY A 60 1.41 8.39 4.41
C GLY A 60 0.03 8.08 3.85
N ALA A 61 -0.21 6.84 3.46
CA ALA A 61 -1.51 6.41 2.96
C ALA A 61 -2.61 6.52 4.04
N LEU A 62 -2.28 6.18 5.29
CA LEU A 62 -3.20 6.30 6.41
C LEU A 62 -3.53 7.76 6.72
N ARG A 63 -2.51 8.61 6.81
CA ARG A 63 -2.66 10.04 7.13
C ARG A 63 -3.45 10.79 6.08
N HIS A 64 -3.21 10.50 4.82
CA HIS A 64 -3.81 11.19 3.68
C HIS A 64 -5.00 10.44 3.05
N GLN A 65 -5.56 9.45 3.73
CA GLN A 65 -6.60 8.61 3.14
C GLN A 65 -7.81 9.40 2.62
N ASN A 66 -8.25 10.43 3.32
CA ASN A 66 -9.39 11.24 2.89
C ASN A 66 -9.07 12.05 1.62
N THR A 67 -7.89 12.61 1.55
CA THR A 67 -7.41 13.34 0.36
C THR A 67 -7.26 12.41 -0.83
N LEU A 68 -6.69 11.23 -0.60
CA LEU A 68 -6.53 10.20 -1.62
C LEU A 68 -7.88 9.67 -2.12
N ASP A 69 -8.83 9.47 -1.22
CA ASP A 69 -10.18 9.02 -1.59
C ASP A 69 -10.91 10.06 -2.44
N ARG A 70 -10.76 11.34 -2.14
CA ARG A 70 -11.29 12.43 -2.97
C ARG A 70 -10.67 12.46 -4.36
N LEU A 71 -9.36 12.26 -4.44
CA LEU A 71 -8.65 12.18 -5.72
C LEU A 71 -9.10 10.96 -6.53
N LEU A 72 -9.14 9.80 -5.90
CA LEU A 72 -9.55 8.54 -6.53
C LEU A 72 -10.99 8.56 -7.02
N LYS A 73 -11.87 9.27 -6.36
CA LYS A 73 -13.27 9.43 -6.76
C LYS A 73 -13.43 9.99 -8.18
N LEU A 74 -12.46 10.77 -8.65
CA LEU A 74 -12.47 11.33 -10.01
C LEU A 74 -12.18 10.28 -11.09
N TYR A 75 -11.50 9.21 -10.75
CA TYR A 75 -10.99 8.21 -11.72
C TYR A 75 -11.61 6.83 -11.56
N VAL A 76 -12.10 6.49 -10.39
CA VAL A 76 -12.63 5.17 -10.07
C VAL A 76 -14.15 5.16 -10.22
N LYS A 77 -14.66 4.24 -11.03
CA LYS A 77 -16.11 4.13 -11.30
C LYS A 77 -16.89 3.61 -10.11
N LEU A 78 -16.34 2.61 -9.41
CA LEU A 78 -16.99 2.01 -8.26
C LEU A 78 -16.63 2.82 -7.00
N PRO A 79 -17.61 3.26 -6.19
CA PRO A 79 -17.34 3.99 -4.95
C PRO A 79 -16.40 3.23 -4.01
N MET A 80 -15.55 3.97 -3.30
CA MET A 80 -14.53 3.38 -2.40
C MET A 80 -15.13 2.52 -1.29
N ASP A 81 -16.30 2.87 -0.78
CA ASP A 81 -17.04 2.12 0.23
C ASP A 81 -17.57 0.77 -0.25
N ARG A 82 -17.75 0.61 -1.56
CA ARG A 82 -18.17 -0.66 -2.17
C ARG A 82 -17.02 -1.56 -2.59
N GLN A 83 -15.81 -1.07 -2.54
CA GLN A 83 -14.63 -1.86 -2.88
C GLN A 83 -14.15 -2.68 -1.68
N THR A 84 -13.43 -3.77 -1.96
CA THR A 84 -12.77 -4.55 -0.91
C THR A 84 -11.67 -3.73 -0.21
N ALA A 85 -11.34 -4.06 1.02
CA ALA A 85 -10.27 -3.39 1.74
C ALA A 85 -8.93 -3.47 0.99
N ALA A 86 -8.65 -4.61 0.39
CA ALA A 86 -7.43 -4.81 -0.38
C ALA A 86 -7.35 -3.87 -1.58
N VAL A 87 -8.44 -3.72 -2.32
CA VAL A 87 -8.50 -2.80 -3.47
C VAL A 87 -8.40 -1.35 -3.01
N ARG A 88 -9.12 -0.97 -1.98
CA ARG A 88 -9.05 0.39 -1.42
C ARG A 88 -7.63 0.77 -1.01
N TRP A 89 -6.99 -0.08 -0.22
CA TRP A 89 -5.62 0.18 0.24
C TRP A 89 -4.59 0.13 -0.87
N ALA A 90 -4.76 -0.77 -1.85
CA ALA A 90 -3.91 -0.78 -3.04
C ALA A 90 -4.02 0.52 -3.84
N LEU A 91 -5.22 1.03 -4.04
CA LEU A 91 -5.46 2.32 -4.71
C LEU A 91 -4.88 3.50 -3.91
N ARG A 92 -5.08 3.52 -2.60
CA ARG A 92 -4.53 4.56 -1.72
C ARG A 92 -3.00 4.54 -1.70
N LEU A 93 -2.39 3.37 -1.56
CA LEU A 93 -0.94 3.21 -1.57
C LEU A 93 -0.33 3.63 -2.91
N GLY A 94 -0.93 3.20 -4.01
CA GLY A 94 -0.48 3.59 -5.35
C GLY A 94 -0.60 5.08 -5.59
N SER A 95 -1.73 5.66 -5.25
CA SER A 95 -1.97 7.11 -5.38
C SER A 95 -1.05 7.94 -4.50
N TYR A 96 -0.81 7.50 -3.26
CA TYR A 96 0.13 8.16 -2.36
C TYR A 96 1.53 8.23 -2.97
N GLN A 97 2.01 7.13 -3.51
CA GLN A 97 3.32 7.08 -4.14
C GLN A 97 3.41 7.99 -5.38
N LEU A 98 2.35 8.04 -6.19
CA LEU A 98 2.31 8.91 -7.37
C LEU A 98 2.29 10.39 -7.02
N VAL A 99 1.56 10.76 -5.98
CA VAL A 99 1.36 12.17 -5.60
C VAL A 99 2.51 12.70 -4.74
N TYR A 100 2.97 11.91 -3.79
CA TYR A 100 3.90 12.36 -2.76
C TYR A 100 5.33 11.84 -2.93
N LEU A 101 5.53 10.75 -3.66
CA LEU A 101 6.84 10.16 -3.90
C LEU A 101 7.26 10.30 -5.37
N ASN A 102 8.09 11.28 -5.65
CA ASN A 102 8.52 11.60 -7.02
C ASN A 102 9.55 10.62 -7.63
N ARG A 103 9.94 9.56 -6.92
CA ARG A 103 11.09 8.72 -7.28
C ARG A 103 10.75 7.38 -7.90
N VAL A 104 9.47 7.01 -7.99
CA VAL A 104 9.07 5.71 -8.53
C VAL A 104 8.31 5.89 -9.84
N PRO A 105 8.68 5.17 -10.92
CA PRO A 105 7.97 5.25 -12.19
C PRO A 105 6.48 4.90 -12.03
N ALA A 106 5.61 5.73 -12.56
CA ALA A 106 4.16 5.61 -12.40
C ALA A 106 3.61 4.24 -12.83
N HIS A 107 4.10 3.72 -13.96
CA HIS A 107 3.66 2.43 -14.48
C HIS A 107 4.05 1.24 -13.59
N ALA A 108 5.22 1.29 -12.95
CA ALA A 108 5.67 0.22 -12.06
C ALA A 108 4.82 0.16 -10.77
N GLN A 109 4.34 1.29 -10.31
CA GLN A 109 3.51 1.37 -9.10
C GLN A 109 2.10 0.84 -9.32
N LEU A 110 1.46 1.24 -10.40
CA LEU A 110 0.08 0.86 -10.69
C LEU A 110 -0.05 -0.61 -11.09
N MET A 111 0.81 -1.10 -11.95
CA MET A 111 0.75 -2.46 -12.46
C MET A 111 1.10 -3.51 -11.39
N THR A 112 2.09 -3.24 -10.56
CA THR A 112 2.55 -4.20 -9.55
C THR A 112 1.63 -4.27 -8.34
N ALA A 113 1.09 -3.14 -7.92
CA ALA A 113 0.25 -3.06 -6.73
C ALA A 113 -1.19 -3.55 -6.97
N LEU A 114 -1.76 -3.28 -8.14
CA LEU A 114 -3.18 -3.49 -8.41
C LEU A 114 -3.50 -4.86 -9.02
N LEU A 115 -2.63 -5.39 -9.88
CA LEU A 115 -3.01 -6.53 -10.72
C LEU A 115 -2.55 -7.88 -10.20
N ASN A 116 -1.47 -7.96 -9.43
CA ASN A 116 -0.85 -9.24 -9.19
C ASN A 116 -0.95 -9.83 -7.78
N ARG A 117 -1.40 -9.10 -6.76
CA ARG A 117 -1.37 -9.65 -5.39
C ARG A 117 -2.33 -8.97 -4.41
N ILE A 118 -3.58 -8.93 -4.73
CA ILE A 118 -4.60 -8.74 -3.70
C ILE A 118 -4.60 -10.02 -2.84
N PRO A 119 -4.25 -9.95 -1.55
CA PRO A 119 -4.25 -11.14 -0.71
C PRO A 119 -5.66 -11.72 -0.65
N ALA A 120 -5.84 -12.93 -1.13
CA ALA A 120 -7.13 -13.64 -1.13
C ALA A 120 -7.78 -13.69 0.26
N GLN A 121 -6.98 -13.53 1.30
CA GLN A 121 -7.43 -13.51 2.69
C GLN A 121 -8.16 -12.21 3.09
N CYS A 122 -7.79 -11.06 2.51
CA CYS A 122 -8.49 -9.81 2.77
C CYS A 122 -9.89 -9.76 2.13
N GLU A 123 -10.06 -10.43 1.01
CA GLU A 123 -11.36 -10.52 0.34
C GLU A 123 -12.36 -11.42 1.07
N ARG A 124 -11.89 -12.55 1.60
CA ARG A 124 -12.75 -13.56 2.24
C ARG A 124 -13.44 -13.08 3.51
N ARG A 125 -12.78 -12.23 4.31
CA ARG A 125 -13.37 -11.74 5.56
C ARG A 125 -14.52 -10.76 5.34
N ARG A 126 -14.36 -9.80 4.44
CA ARG A 126 -15.40 -8.79 4.18
C ARG A 126 -16.61 -9.32 3.42
N TYR A 127 -16.41 -10.31 2.56
CA TYR A 127 -17.54 -10.95 1.90
C TYR A 127 -18.46 -11.66 2.89
N ARG A 128 -17.89 -12.28 3.91
CA ARG A 128 -18.69 -12.92 4.99
C ARG A 128 -19.46 -11.94 5.85
N GLU A 129 -18.91 -10.76 6.12
CA GLU A 129 -19.57 -9.74 6.96
C GLU A 129 -20.69 -9.01 6.24
N ARG A 130 -20.65 -8.92 4.91
CA ARG A 130 -21.71 -8.31 4.10
C ARG A 130 -22.87 -9.25 3.75
N CYS A 131 -22.68 -10.56 3.86
CA CYS A 131 -23.69 -11.57 3.57
C CYS A 131 -24.48 -12.05 4.80
N ARG A 132 -24.35 -11.35 5.91
CA ARG A 132 -25.15 -11.63 7.11
C ARG A 132 -26.30 -10.66 7.26
#